data_bb9b0fef38e04ae880959c1827e8c810
#
_entry.id   bb9b0fef38e04ae880959c1827e8c810
#
_cell.length_a   1.000
_cell.length_b   1.000
_cell.length_c   1.000
_cell.angle_alpha   90.00
_cell.angle_beta   90.00
_cell.angle_gamma   90.00
#
_symmetry.space_group_name_H-M   'P 1'
#
loop_
_entity.id
_entity.type
_entity.pdbx_description
1 polymer ?
#
loop_
_entity_poly.entity_id
_entity_poly.type
_entity_poly.pdbx_seq_one_letter_code
_entity_poly.pdbx_strand_id
1 'polypeptide(L)'
;MKKKSKIILGGCIVVAALIGLSVWNTWFSATKIAFVNFQTIQQGSISKANDNSFIKLSEVSLDNLDRLTSYDMVFINGMGLRIVEEQRQQIQQAADKGIPVYTSMATNPANNICNLDSIQQNLIRGYLSNGGKTNYRNMLNYIRKAIDGKASAVPEVEDPIERPSDMLYHAGISNPDDEQEFLTVADYEKFMQENNLYKEGARKIMITGQMADATDLIKALENAGYNVYPVQSMTRFMSFIEEVQPDAVINMAHGRMGDKMVDYLKARNILLFAPLTINSLVDEWENDPMGMSGGFMSQSIVTPEIDGAIRPFALFAQYEDKEGLRHSYAVPERLKTFVSTIDNYLNLKTKPNFEKKVAIYYYKGPGQNALTAAGMEVVPSLYNLLLRMKQEGYNISGLPANAQELGKMIQAQGAVFNAYAEGAF
;
A
#
# COMPACT_ATOMS: atom_id res chain seq x y z
N MET A 1 -17.94 70.79 14.98
CA MET A 1 -17.50 70.04 13.79
C MET A 1 -16.59 68.85 14.06
N LYS A 2 -15.53 68.94 14.89
CA LYS A 2 -14.53 67.88 15.12
C LYS A 2 -15.08 66.55 15.68
N LYS A 3 -16.17 66.53 16.48
CA LYS A 3 -16.71 65.28 17.06
C LYS A 3 -17.54 64.45 16.06
N LYS A 4 -18.35 65.12 15.19
CA LYS A 4 -19.11 64.44 14.12
C LYS A 4 -18.19 63.83 13.06
N SER A 5 -17.08 64.49 12.69
CA SER A 5 -16.10 64.00 11.74
C SER A 5 -15.37 62.76 12.25
N LYS A 6 -15.08 62.66 13.54
CA LYS A 6 -14.45 61.45 14.14
C LYS A 6 -15.42 60.25 14.18
N ILE A 7 -16.71 60.51 14.40
CA ILE A 7 -17.75 59.43 14.39
C ILE A 7 -17.93 58.90 12.97
N ILE A 8 -17.97 59.78 11.95
CA ILE A 8 -18.07 59.40 10.55
C ILE A 8 -16.83 58.60 10.13
N LEU A 9 -15.63 59.05 10.49
CA LEU A 9 -14.38 58.36 10.19
C LEU A 9 -14.34 56.97 10.84
N GLY A 10 -14.75 56.87 12.10
CA GLY A 10 -14.85 55.58 12.80
C GLY A 10 -15.86 54.60 12.11
N GLY A 11 -17.02 55.14 11.68
CA GLY A 11 -18.00 54.35 10.91
C GLY A 11 -17.43 53.85 9.58
N CYS A 12 -16.70 54.70 8.84
CA CYS A 12 -16.07 54.27 7.57
C CYS A 12 -14.99 53.16 7.77
N ILE A 13 -14.21 53.27 8.86
CA ILE A 13 -13.20 52.24 9.19
C ILE A 13 -13.89 50.91 9.53
N VAL A 14 -14.95 50.91 10.30
CA VAL A 14 -15.73 49.68 10.61
C VAL A 14 -16.33 49.05 9.36
N VAL A 15 -16.93 49.88 8.50
CA VAL A 15 -17.50 49.39 7.22
C VAL A 15 -16.40 48.83 6.32
N ALA A 16 -15.26 49.52 6.20
CA ALA A 16 -14.13 49.01 5.41
C ALA A 16 -13.56 47.70 5.99
N ALA A 17 -13.49 47.56 7.29
CA ALA A 17 -13.06 46.35 7.97
C ALA A 17 -14.04 45.19 7.73
N LEU A 18 -15.35 45.44 7.79
CA LEU A 18 -16.38 44.44 7.51
C LEU A 18 -16.36 43.99 6.04
N ILE A 19 -16.16 44.95 5.10
CA ILE A 19 -16.01 44.62 3.67
C ILE A 19 -14.72 43.81 3.48
N GLY A 20 -13.62 44.22 4.10
CA GLY A 20 -12.35 43.49 4.04
C GLY A 20 -12.45 42.09 4.59
N LEU A 21 -13.14 41.86 5.71
CA LEU A 21 -13.40 40.58 6.30
C LEU A 21 -14.33 39.74 5.38
N SER A 22 -15.35 40.36 4.80
CA SER A 22 -16.25 39.67 3.85
C SER A 22 -15.50 39.24 2.61
N VAL A 23 -14.69 40.11 2.01
CA VAL A 23 -13.87 39.77 0.83
C VAL A 23 -12.87 38.67 1.18
N TRP A 24 -12.20 38.76 2.34
CA TRP A 24 -11.28 37.73 2.81
C TRP A 24 -12.01 36.40 2.97
N ASN A 25 -13.14 36.37 3.65
CA ASN A 25 -13.89 35.17 3.92
C ASN A 25 -14.45 34.53 2.65
N THR A 26 -14.90 35.34 1.70
CA THR A 26 -15.48 34.86 0.42
C THR A 26 -14.41 34.43 -0.59
N TRP A 27 -13.22 35.05 -0.58
CA TRP A 27 -12.27 34.87 -1.67
C TRP A 27 -10.98 34.17 -1.25
N PHE A 28 -10.50 34.40 -0.03
CA PHE A 28 -9.16 33.98 0.41
C PHE A 28 -9.16 32.98 1.57
N SER A 29 -10.28 32.76 2.26
CA SER A 29 -10.31 31.75 3.30
C SER A 29 -10.12 30.34 2.73
N ALA A 30 -9.57 29.43 3.51
CA ALA A 30 -9.39 28.05 3.08
C ALA A 30 -10.74 27.34 2.87
N THR A 31 -10.81 26.47 1.87
CA THR A 31 -11.87 25.48 1.70
C THR A 31 -11.48 24.23 2.48
N LYS A 32 -12.27 23.86 3.47
CA LYS A 32 -12.01 22.71 4.35
C LYS A 32 -12.85 21.51 3.91
N ILE A 33 -12.19 20.42 3.58
CA ILE A 33 -12.82 19.19 3.11
C ILE A 33 -12.57 18.08 4.11
N ALA A 34 -13.64 17.44 4.59
CA ALA A 34 -13.57 16.30 5.49
C ALA A 34 -13.75 14.98 4.74
N PHE A 35 -12.97 13.97 5.12
CA PHE A 35 -13.12 12.59 4.68
C PHE A 35 -13.52 11.71 5.86
N VAL A 36 -14.58 10.91 5.68
CA VAL A 36 -15.09 9.96 6.68
C VAL A 36 -15.06 8.56 6.07
N ASN A 37 -14.43 7.61 6.75
CA ASN A 37 -14.33 6.21 6.33
C ASN A 37 -13.68 6.01 4.94
N PHE A 38 -12.80 6.88 4.52
CA PHE A 38 -12.06 6.72 3.28
C PHE A 38 -10.91 5.71 3.44
N GLN A 39 -10.63 4.97 2.36
CA GLN A 39 -9.45 4.11 2.32
C GLN A 39 -8.18 4.97 2.31
N THR A 40 -7.19 4.59 3.10
CA THR A 40 -5.92 5.33 3.25
C THR A 40 -5.23 5.59 1.92
N ILE A 41 -5.22 4.60 1.00
CA ILE A 41 -4.60 4.76 -0.32
C ILE A 41 -5.33 5.81 -1.18
N GLN A 42 -6.66 5.83 -1.16
CA GLN A 42 -7.45 6.81 -1.92
C GLN A 42 -7.27 8.21 -1.32
N GLN A 43 -7.34 8.32 0.01
CA GLN A 43 -7.12 9.57 0.73
C GLN A 43 -5.73 10.15 0.47
N GLY A 44 -4.69 9.30 0.51
CA GLY A 44 -3.33 9.66 0.19
C GLY A 44 -3.16 10.15 -1.26
N SER A 45 -3.82 9.48 -2.22
CA SER A 45 -3.80 9.89 -3.63
C SER A 45 -4.49 11.25 -3.85
N ILE A 46 -5.61 11.50 -3.15
CA ILE A 46 -6.29 12.81 -3.19
C ILE A 46 -5.42 13.90 -2.55
N SER A 47 -4.76 13.60 -1.43
CA SER A 47 -3.85 14.54 -0.76
C SER A 47 -2.67 14.92 -1.66
N LYS A 48 -2.03 13.96 -2.31
CA LYS A 48 -0.93 14.20 -3.27
C LYS A 48 -1.36 15.01 -4.51
N ALA A 49 -2.63 14.92 -4.90
CA ALA A 49 -3.17 15.70 -6.00
C ALA A 49 -3.51 17.14 -5.62
N ASN A 50 -3.52 17.48 -4.33
CA ASN A 50 -3.84 18.83 -3.85
C ASN A 50 -2.65 19.77 -4.03
N ASP A 51 -2.63 20.51 -5.13
CA ASP A 51 -1.65 21.56 -5.42
C ASP A 51 -2.12 22.97 -4.99
N ASN A 52 -3.34 23.08 -4.42
CA ASN A 52 -3.94 24.33 -4.01
C ASN A 52 -3.81 24.59 -2.50
N SER A 53 -2.95 25.51 -2.10
CA SER A 53 -2.70 25.84 -0.70
C SER A 53 -3.92 26.36 0.08
N PHE A 54 -4.96 26.82 -0.63
CA PHE A 54 -6.24 27.24 -0.05
C PHE A 54 -7.23 26.11 0.19
N ILE A 55 -6.89 24.86 -0.16
CA ILE A 55 -7.70 23.69 0.13
C ILE A 55 -7.03 22.91 1.27
N LYS A 56 -7.81 22.64 2.32
CA LYS A 56 -7.37 21.90 3.50
C LYS A 56 -8.17 20.60 3.59
N LEU A 57 -7.47 19.50 3.65
CA LEU A 57 -8.03 18.17 3.74
C LEU A 57 -7.89 17.66 5.18
N SER A 58 -8.87 16.92 5.68
CA SER A 58 -8.81 16.33 7.01
C SER A 58 -9.57 15.02 7.04
N GLU A 59 -9.05 14.03 7.78
CA GLU A 59 -9.81 12.85 8.15
C GLU A 59 -10.66 13.14 9.39
N VAL A 60 -11.89 12.68 9.38
CA VAL A 60 -12.80 12.77 10.54
C VAL A 60 -13.21 11.37 10.95
N SER A 61 -12.84 10.99 12.15
CA SER A 61 -13.22 9.69 12.73
C SER A 61 -14.71 9.64 13.08
N LEU A 62 -15.26 8.43 13.16
CA LEU A 62 -16.66 8.21 13.53
C LEU A 62 -17.01 8.69 14.96
N ASP A 63 -16.01 8.94 15.81
CA ASP A 63 -16.19 9.45 17.17
C ASP A 63 -16.25 10.99 17.23
N ASN A 64 -15.95 11.68 16.10
CA ASN A 64 -15.86 13.14 16.03
C ASN A 64 -16.78 13.76 14.95
N LEU A 65 -17.89 13.11 14.63
CA LEU A 65 -18.83 13.55 13.58
C LEU A 65 -19.55 14.87 13.93
N ASP A 66 -19.59 15.28 15.17
CA ASP A 66 -20.08 16.58 15.63
C ASP A 66 -19.33 17.76 15.01
N ARG A 67 -18.07 17.54 14.59
CA ARG A 67 -17.20 18.54 13.96
C ARG A 67 -17.51 18.78 12.48
N LEU A 68 -18.35 17.95 11.83
CA LEU A 68 -18.65 18.05 10.39
C LEU A 68 -19.18 19.42 9.97
N THR A 69 -19.88 20.12 10.87
CA THR A 69 -20.40 21.48 10.63
C THR A 69 -19.31 22.56 10.50
N SER A 70 -18.05 22.24 10.77
CA SER A 70 -16.91 23.16 10.62
C SER A 70 -16.20 23.05 9.27
N TYR A 71 -16.70 22.19 8.37
CA TYR A 71 -16.15 21.96 7.02
C TYR A 71 -17.03 22.58 5.94
N ASP A 72 -16.43 22.82 4.79
CA ASP A 72 -17.09 23.39 3.60
C ASP A 72 -17.55 22.28 2.64
N MET A 73 -17.05 21.03 2.81
CA MET A 73 -17.49 19.83 2.11
C MET A 73 -17.17 18.59 2.94
N VAL A 74 -18.06 17.60 2.91
CA VAL A 74 -17.89 16.31 3.60
C VAL A 74 -18.02 15.17 2.61
N PHE A 75 -17.02 14.34 2.52
CA PHE A 75 -17.03 13.08 1.80
C PHE A 75 -17.20 11.91 2.75
N ILE A 76 -18.09 10.99 2.41
CA ILE A 76 -18.32 9.76 3.16
C ILE A 76 -18.14 8.58 2.24
N ASN A 77 -17.25 7.64 2.57
CA ASN A 77 -17.23 6.35 1.91
C ASN A 77 -18.25 5.43 2.60
N GLY A 78 -19.35 5.15 1.91
CA GLY A 78 -20.43 4.31 2.45
C GLY A 78 -20.18 2.80 2.33
N MET A 79 -19.10 2.38 1.67
CA MET A 79 -18.78 0.96 1.50
C MET A 79 -18.34 0.35 2.84
N GLY A 80 -19.09 -0.63 3.32
CA GLY A 80 -18.82 -1.28 4.60
C GLY A 80 -19.00 -0.38 5.83
N LEU A 81 -19.52 0.84 5.67
CA LEU A 81 -19.73 1.80 6.76
C LEU A 81 -20.74 1.26 7.77
N ARG A 82 -20.28 1.04 9.01
CA ARG A 82 -21.09 0.61 10.13
C ARG A 82 -21.17 1.76 11.13
N ILE A 83 -22.32 2.43 11.16
CA ILE A 83 -22.61 3.54 12.09
C ILE A 83 -23.90 3.27 12.82
N VAL A 84 -23.97 3.76 14.08
CA VAL A 84 -25.18 3.77 14.89
C VAL A 84 -26.10 4.92 14.49
N GLU A 85 -27.34 4.88 14.95
CA GLU A 85 -28.35 5.90 14.58
C GLU A 85 -27.92 7.31 14.98
N GLU A 86 -27.31 7.50 16.14
CA GLU A 86 -26.80 8.79 16.60
C GLU A 86 -25.75 9.39 15.64
N GLN A 87 -24.81 8.56 15.21
CA GLN A 87 -23.78 8.97 14.23
C GLN A 87 -24.41 9.34 12.88
N ARG A 88 -25.43 8.57 12.42
CA ARG A 88 -26.16 8.91 11.20
C ARG A 88 -26.89 10.25 11.33
N GLN A 89 -27.49 10.51 12.49
CA GLN A 89 -28.15 11.78 12.76
C GLN A 89 -27.17 12.95 12.77
N GLN A 90 -25.96 12.80 13.27
CA GLN A 90 -24.93 13.84 13.23
C GLN A 90 -24.55 14.19 11.78
N ILE A 91 -24.40 13.20 10.89
CA ILE A 91 -24.16 13.43 9.47
C ILE A 91 -25.36 14.15 8.83
N GLN A 92 -26.59 13.68 9.10
CA GLN A 92 -27.79 14.29 8.57
C GLN A 92 -27.95 15.74 9.06
N GLN A 93 -27.65 16.02 10.32
CA GLN A 93 -27.67 17.38 10.85
C GLN A 93 -26.67 18.32 10.16
N ALA A 94 -25.50 17.83 9.76
CA ALA A 94 -24.57 18.63 8.97
C ALA A 94 -25.16 18.96 7.61
N ALA A 95 -25.76 18.00 6.93
CA ALA A 95 -26.43 18.20 5.64
C ALA A 95 -27.64 19.16 5.77
N ASP A 96 -28.46 19.04 6.82
CA ASP A 96 -29.62 19.90 7.09
C ASP A 96 -29.22 21.35 7.41
N LYS A 97 -28.04 21.56 7.97
CA LYS A 97 -27.44 22.89 8.17
C LYS A 97 -26.82 23.49 6.91
N GLY A 98 -26.94 22.79 5.77
CA GLY A 98 -26.45 23.26 4.47
C GLY A 98 -24.98 22.96 4.21
N ILE A 99 -24.31 22.16 5.04
CA ILE A 99 -22.96 21.67 4.72
C ILE A 99 -23.10 20.68 3.54
N PRO A 100 -22.37 20.87 2.43
CA PRO A 100 -22.36 19.94 1.32
C PRO A 100 -21.83 18.57 1.77
N VAL A 101 -22.66 17.52 1.63
CA VAL A 101 -22.33 16.13 1.98
C VAL A 101 -22.51 15.25 0.75
N TYR A 102 -21.53 14.41 0.48
CA TYR A 102 -21.57 13.40 -0.56
C TYR A 102 -21.16 12.03 -0.02
N THR A 103 -22.09 11.06 -0.10
CA THR A 103 -21.78 9.66 0.23
C THR A 103 -21.57 8.86 -1.06
N SER A 104 -20.41 8.20 -1.16
CA SER A 104 -20.10 7.26 -2.23
C SER A 104 -20.39 5.82 -1.80
N MET A 105 -20.79 4.96 -2.74
CA MET A 105 -20.87 3.49 -2.59
C MET A 105 -21.55 2.99 -1.30
N ALA A 106 -22.67 3.59 -0.90
CA ALA A 106 -23.40 3.19 0.30
C ALA A 106 -23.90 1.74 0.21
N THR A 107 -23.29 0.81 0.98
CA THR A 107 -23.77 -0.58 1.09
C THR A 107 -25.09 -0.67 1.88
N ASN A 108 -25.29 0.23 2.84
CA ASN A 108 -26.56 0.41 3.53
C ASN A 108 -27.25 1.67 2.97
N PRO A 109 -28.42 1.55 2.30
CA PRO A 109 -29.13 2.70 1.74
C PRO A 109 -29.44 3.80 2.77
N ALA A 110 -29.64 3.47 4.05
CA ALA A 110 -29.87 4.45 5.11
C ALA A 110 -28.67 5.37 5.36
N ASN A 111 -27.47 4.96 4.95
CA ASN A 111 -26.24 5.76 5.06
C ASN A 111 -25.98 6.63 3.81
N ASN A 112 -26.84 6.57 2.79
CA ASN A 112 -26.69 7.37 1.59
C ASN A 112 -27.20 8.80 1.80
N ILE A 113 -26.45 9.61 2.53
CA ILE A 113 -26.74 11.01 2.81
C ILE A 113 -26.01 11.87 1.78
N CYS A 114 -26.77 12.60 0.95
CA CYS A 114 -26.24 13.50 -0.06
C CYS A 114 -27.22 14.67 -0.28
N ASN A 115 -26.72 15.90 -0.18
CA ASN A 115 -27.50 17.12 -0.41
C ASN A 115 -26.98 17.95 -1.59
N LEU A 116 -26.06 17.40 -2.39
CA LEU A 116 -25.60 18.01 -3.65
C LEU A 116 -26.70 17.90 -4.72
N ASP A 117 -26.73 18.84 -5.67
CA ASP A 117 -27.56 18.70 -6.84
C ASP A 117 -27.06 17.60 -7.81
N SER A 118 -27.89 17.24 -8.78
CA SER A 118 -27.59 16.12 -9.70
C SER A 118 -26.34 16.35 -10.57
N ILE A 119 -26.06 17.60 -10.94
CA ILE A 119 -24.88 17.95 -11.74
C ILE A 119 -23.63 17.79 -10.89
N GLN A 120 -23.64 18.38 -9.69
CA GLN A 120 -22.55 18.26 -8.73
C GLN A 120 -22.25 16.80 -8.37
N GLN A 121 -23.31 16.00 -8.10
CA GLN A 121 -23.16 14.56 -7.82
C GLN A 121 -22.49 13.80 -8.96
N ASN A 122 -22.88 14.07 -10.21
CA ASN A 122 -22.32 13.38 -11.38
C ASN A 122 -20.85 13.75 -11.60
N LEU A 123 -20.48 15.02 -11.47
CA LEU A 123 -19.09 15.46 -11.59
C LEU A 123 -18.22 14.86 -10.49
N ILE A 124 -18.64 14.95 -9.23
CA ILE A 124 -17.91 14.37 -8.09
C ILE A 124 -17.75 12.85 -8.25
N ARG A 125 -18.81 12.16 -8.67
CA ARG A 125 -18.75 10.72 -8.96
C ARG A 125 -17.76 10.42 -10.07
N GLY A 126 -17.78 11.20 -11.15
CA GLY A 126 -16.86 11.04 -12.28
C GLY A 126 -15.40 11.19 -11.85
N TYR A 127 -15.06 12.22 -11.11
CA TYR A 127 -13.71 12.42 -10.59
C TYR A 127 -13.26 11.28 -9.66
N LEU A 128 -14.11 10.86 -8.71
CA LEU A 128 -13.78 9.80 -7.75
C LEU A 128 -13.65 8.42 -8.42
N SER A 129 -14.53 8.09 -9.37
CA SER A 129 -14.53 6.78 -10.02
C SER A 129 -13.38 6.60 -11.01
N ASN A 130 -13.00 7.66 -11.71
CA ASN A 130 -11.88 7.63 -12.64
C ASN A 130 -10.53 7.73 -11.88
N GLY A 131 -10.48 8.48 -10.79
CA GLY A 131 -9.28 8.63 -9.98
C GLY A 131 -8.12 9.29 -10.73
N GLY A 132 -6.91 9.14 -10.19
CA GLY A 132 -5.70 9.74 -10.74
C GLY A 132 -5.52 11.21 -10.39
N LYS A 133 -4.27 11.69 -10.49
CA LYS A 133 -3.87 13.03 -10.02
C LYS A 133 -4.70 14.15 -10.66
N THR A 134 -4.90 14.10 -11.97
CA THR A 134 -5.63 15.14 -12.70
C THR A 134 -7.11 15.22 -12.28
N ASN A 135 -7.79 14.09 -12.17
CA ASN A 135 -9.18 14.06 -11.73
C ASN A 135 -9.32 14.54 -10.27
N TYR A 136 -8.46 14.10 -9.36
CA TYR A 136 -8.52 14.55 -7.97
C TYR A 136 -8.20 16.03 -7.82
N ARG A 137 -7.22 16.55 -8.56
CA ARG A 137 -6.92 18.00 -8.59
C ARG A 137 -8.12 18.80 -9.09
N ASN A 138 -8.73 18.39 -10.20
CA ASN A 138 -9.92 19.04 -10.75
C ASN A 138 -11.10 18.96 -9.79
N MET A 139 -11.32 17.81 -9.13
CA MET A 139 -12.35 17.66 -8.11
C MET A 139 -12.18 18.66 -6.96
N LEU A 140 -10.98 18.76 -6.40
CA LEU A 140 -10.69 19.66 -5.28
C LEU A 140 -10.90 21.13 -5.69
N ASN A 141 -10.44 21.52 -6.86
CA ASN A 141 -10.63 22.87 -7.38
C ASN A 141 -12.10 23.14 -7.75
N TYR A 142 -12.82 22.16 -8.27
CA TYR A 142 -14.28 22.24 -8.51
C TYR A 142 -15.04 22.51 -7.20
N ILE A 143 -14.71 21.77 -6.13
CA ILE A 143 -15.33 21.97 -4.82
C ILE A 143 -15.11 23.40 -4.35
N ARG A 144 -13.88 23.90 -4.39
CA ARG A 144 -13.58 25.27 -3.98
C ARG A 144 -14.34 26.31 -4.81
N LYS A 145 -14.36 26.14 -6.13
CA LYS A 145 -14.96 27.12 -7.06
C LYS A 145 -16.50 27.08 -7.06
N ALA A 146 -17.05 25.86 -7.22
CA ALA A 146 -18.49 25.71 -7.54
C ALA A 146 -19.34 25.33 -6.34
N ILE A 147 -18.79 24.61 -5.35
CA ILE A 147 -19.54 24.16 -4.17
C ILE A 147 -19.36 25.17 -3.02
N ASP A 148 -18.13 25.54 -2.70
CA ASP A 148 -17.82 26.51 -1.64
C ASP A 148 -17.92 27.99 -2.12
N GLY A 149 -18.02 28.23 -3.43
CA GLY A 149 -18.19 29.56 -4.00
C GLY A 149 -16.95 30.47 -3.96
N LYS A 150 -15.77 29.92 -3.71
CA LYS A 150 -14.49 30.66 -3.61
C LYS A 150 -13.68 30.55 -4.89
N ALA A 151 -13.84 31.50 -5.82
CA ALA A 151 -13.20 31.44 -7.13
C ALA A 151 -11.73 31.89 -7.16
N SER A 152 -11.20 32.47 -6.07
CA SER A 152 -9.81 32.94 -6.00
C SER A 152 -8.81 31.79 -5.93
N ALA A 153 -7.70 31.93 -6.64
CA ALA A 153 -6.62 30.93 -6.72
C ALA A 153 -7.11 29.55 -7.16
N VAL A 154 -8.07 29.48 -8.07
CA VAL A 154 -8.56 28.25 -8.65
C VAL A 154 -8.20 28.24 -10.14
N PRO A 155 -7.42 27.25 -10.61
CA PRO A 155 -7.12 27.08 -12.03
C PRO A 155 -8.40 26.73 -12.81
N GLU A 156 -8.30 26.64 -14.12
CA GLU A 156 -9.37 26.09 -14.94
C GLU A 156 -9.64 24.65 -14.51
N VAL A 157 -10.93 24.33 -14.35
CA VAL A 157 -11.38 23.01 -13.90
C VAL A 157 -11.97 22.31 -15.12
N GLU A 158 -11.39 21.19 -15.47
CA GLU A 158 -11.85 20.33 -16.55
C GLU A 158 -12.85 19.29 -16.03
N ASP A 159 -13.72 18.81 -16.90
CA ASP A 159 -14.64 17.70 -16.61
C ASP A 159 -13.85 16.41 -16.29
N PRO A 160 -14.48 15.43 -15.60
CA PRO A 160 -13.84 14.16 -15.32
C PRO A 160 -13.33 13.47 -16.57
N ILE A 161 -12.05 13.11 -16.56
CA ILE A 161 -11.35 12.42 -17.64
C ILE A 161 -11.43 10.92 -17.38
N GLU A 162 -11.89 10.13 -18.36
CA GLU A 162 -11.86 8.67 -18.27
C GLU A 162 -10.41 8.18 -18.17
N ARG A 163 -10.16 7.32 -17.19
CA ARG A 163 -8.86 6.70 -16.96
C ARG A 163 -8.95 5.21 -17.28
N PRO A 164 -7.95 4.63 -17.96
CA PRO A 164 -7.93 3.20 -18.23
C PRO A 164 -7.98 2.37 -16.94
N SER A 165 -8.76 1.30 -16.95
CA SER A 165 -8.80 0.34 -15.83
C SER A 165 -7.63 -0.64 -15.84
N ASP A 166 -6.94 -0.74 -16.98
CA ASP A 166 -5.85 -1.68 -17.23
C ASP A 166 -4.65 -0.95 -17.83
N MET A 167 -3.59 -0.81 -17.06
CA MET A 167 -2.38 -0.05 -17.45
C MET A 167 -1.16 -0.50 -16.66
N LEU A 168 0.01 -0.18 -17.20
CA LEU A 168 1.24 -0.08 -16.42
C LEU A 168 1.37 1.37 -15.91
N TYR A 169 2.08 1.56 -14.82
CA TYR A 169 2.30 2.89 -14.27
C TYR A 169 3.71 3.03 -13.69
N HIS A 170 4.18 4.26 -13.54
CA HIS A 170 5.43 4.57 -12.86
C HIS A 170 5.31 5.90 -12.16
N ALA A 171 5.95 6.04 -10.99
CA ALA A 171 6.10 7.33 -10.35
C ALA A 171 6.87 8.29 -11.27
N GLY A 172 6.58 9.58 -11.20
CA GLY A 172 7.30 10.55 -12.00
C GLY A 172 8.80 10.58 -11.67
N ILE A 173 9.62 10.79 -12.69
CA ILE A 173 11.09 10.79 -12.54
C ILE A 173 11.56 11.99 -11.72
N SER A 174 11.10 13.19 -12.06
CA SER A 174 11.48 14.44 -11.38
C SER A 174 10.64 14.71 -10.14
N ASN A 175 9.37 14.35 -10.19
CA ASN A 175 8.43 14.46 -9.09
C ASN A 175 7.68 13.13 -8.95
N PRO A 176 7.87 12.38 -7.86
CA PRO A 176 7.21 11.08 -7.65
C PRO A 176 5.69 11.13 -7.72
N ASP A 177 5.08 12.28 -7.42
CA ASP A 177 3.64 12.46 -7.46
C ASP A 177 3.08 12.65 -8.89
N ASP A 178 3.95 12.80 -9.91
CA ASP A 178 3.57 12.88 -11.32
C ASP A 178 3.58 11.49 -11.96
N GLU A 179 2.65 10.63 -11.53
CA GLU A 179 2.50 9.26 -12.05
C GLU A 179 2.34 9.27 -13.58
N GLN A 180 3.09 8.40 -14.23
CA GLN A 180 3.03 8.15 -15.67
C GLN A 180 2.25 6.86 -15.93
N GLU A 181 1.40 6.85 -16.94
CA GLU A 181 0.49 5.75 -17.28
C GLU A 181 0.73 5.25 -18.70
N PHE A 182 0.73 3.93 -18.88
CA PHE A 182 1.05 3.29 -20.17
C PHE A 182 0.05 2.17 -20.46
N LEU A 183 -0.51 2.17 -21.67
CA LEU A 183 -1.49 1.17 -22.11
C LEU A 183 -0.86 -0.13 -22.61
N THR A 184 0.41 -0.08 -23.00
CA THR A 184 1.15 -1.22 -23.54
C THR A 184 2.49 -1.41 -22.84
N VAL A 185 2.97 -2.65 -22.82
CA VAL A 185 4.32 -2.97 -22.32
C VAL A 185 5.38 -2.26 -23.14
N ALA A 186 5.20 -2.17 -24.47
CA ALA A 186 6.15 -1.53 -25.35
C ALA A 186 6.34 -0.04 -25.04
N ASP A 187 5.26 0.71 -24.79
CA ASP A 187 5.35 2.12 -24.41
C ASP A 187 6.02 2.30 -23.05
N TYR A 188 5.72 1.39 -22.11
CA TYR A 188 6.35 1.38 -20.81
C TYR A 188 7.86 1.09 -20.88
N GLU A 189 8.26 0.06 -21.63
CA GLU A 189 9.68 -0.26 -21.82
C GLU A 189 10.44 0.86 -22.54
N LYS A 190 9.81 1.54 -23.52
CA LYS A 190 10.37 2.74 -24.15
C LYS A 190 10.60 3.85 -23.12
N PHE A 191 9.63 4.12 -22.25
CA PHE A 191 9.79 5.07 -21.14
C PHE A 191 10.95 4.70 -20.23
N MET A 192 11.07 3.42 -19.84
CA MET A 192 12.17 2.93 -19.02
C MET A 192 13.54 3.13 -19.72
N GLN A 193 13.62 2.89 -21.02
CA GLN A 193 14.83 3.10 -21.81
C GLN A 193 15.22 4.58 -21.88
N GLU A 194 14.26 5.46 -22.17
CA GLU A 194 14.48 6.90 -22.26
C GLU A 194 14.94 7.52 -20.92
N ASN A 195 14.56 6.89 -19.80
CA ASN A 195 14.93 7.32 -18.45
C ASN A 195 16.06 6.52 -17.80
N ASN A 196 16.76 5.67 -18.57
CA ASN A 196 17.87 4.82 -18.09
C ASN A 196 17.48 3.86 -16.94
N LEU A 197 16.24 3.45 -16.88
CA LEU A 197 15.72 2.47 -15.91
C LEU A 197 15.81 1.04 -16.46
N TYR A 198 15.61 0.86 -17.78
CA TYR A 198 15.69 -0.45 -18.42
C TYR A 198 17.11 -0.98 -18.45
N LYS A 199 17.28 -2.24 -18.05
CA LYS A 199 18.56 -2.93 -18.01
C LYS A 199 18.48 -4.20 -18.86
N GLU A 200 19.26 -4.26 -19.93
CA GLU A 200 19.29 -5.42 -20.83
C GLU A 200 19.64 -6.70 -20.07
N GLY A 201 18.84 -7.74 -20.29
CA GLY A 201 19.05 -9.05 -19.63
C GLY A 201 18.77 -9.09 -18.14
N ALA A 202 18.33 -8.01 -17.53
CA ALA A 202 17.98 -8.00 -16.11
C ALA A 202 16.67 -8.78 -15.87
N ARG A 203 16.56 -9.36 -14.67
CA ARG A 203 15.34 -10.06 -14.23
C ARG A 203 14.17 -9.09 -14.16
N LYS A 204 12.98 -9.60 -14.47
CA LYS A 204 11.74 -8.84 -14.51
C LYS A 204 10.88 -9.12 -13.27
N ILE A 205 10.43 -8.07 -12.61
CA ILE A 205 9.52 -8.16 -11.46
C ILE A 205 8.24 -7.42 -11.79
N MET A 206 7.10 -8.11 -11.72
CA MET A 206 5.79 -7.49 -11.88
C MET A 206 5.18 -7.20 -10.51
N ILE A 207 4.65 -5.99 -10.32
CA ILE A 207 3.92 -5.58 -9.11
C ILE A 207 2.45 -5.41 -9.48
N THR A 208 1.54 -5.96 -8.67
CA THR A 208 0.10 -5.83 -8.85
C THR A 208 -0.61 -5.59 -7.52
N GLY A 209 -1.84 -5.07 -7.60
CA GLY A 209 -2.63 -4.70 -6.44
C GLY A 209 -2.17 -3.38 -5.81
N GLN A 210 -3.11 -2.48 -5.56
CA GLN A 210 -2.81 -1.14 -5.02
C GLN A 210 -3.42 -0.98 -3.62
N MET A 211 -2.79 -1.61 -2.62
CA MET A 211 -3.20 -1.45 -1.21
C MET A 211 -2.30 -0.50 -0.43
N ALA A 212 -1.22 -0.02 -1.04
CA ALA A 212 -0.29 0.96 -0.51
C ALA A 212 0.40 1.70 -1.67
N ASP A 213 1.11 2.77 -1.35
CA ASP A 213 1.97 3.45 -2.32
C ASP A 213 3.20 2.59 -2.62
N ALA A 214 3.30 2.12 -3.86
CA ALA A 214 4.38 1.26 -4.32
C ALA A 214 5.65 2.02 -4.75
N THR A 215 5.65 3.34 -4.73
CA THR A 215 6.74 4.19 -5.28
C THR A 215 8.11 3.80 -4.72
N ASP A 216 8.23 3.67 -3.40
CA ASP A 216 9.51 3.32 -2.77
C ASP A 216 9.93 1.87 -3.09
N LEU A 217 8.98 0.95 -3.19
CA LEU A 217 9.25 -0.43 -3.59
C LEU A 217 9.75 -0.51 -5.03
N ILE A 218 9.10 0.20 -5.95
CA ILE A 218 9.52 0.27 -7.36
C ILE A 218 10.95 0.77 -7.45
N LYS A 219 11.24 1.94 -6.86
CA LYS A 219 12.60 2.54 -6.84
C LYS A 219 13.65 1.63 -6.21
N ALA A 220 13.31 0.96 -5.11
CA ALA A 220 14.25 0.05 -4.43
C ALA A 220 14.60 -1.17 -5.29
N LEU A 221 13.64 -1.72 -6.01
CA LEU A 221 13.85 -2.84 -6.93
C LEU A 221 14.65 -2.41 -8.18
N GLU A 222 14.36 -1.25 -8.76
CA GLU A 222 15.13 -0.68 -9.87
C GLU A 222 16.59 -0.41 -9.48
N ASN A 223 16.81 0.15 -8.29
CA ASN A 223 18.15 0.35 -7.73
C ASN A 223 18.89 -0.98 -7.48
N ALA A 224 18.16 -2.03 -7.14
CA ALA A 224 18.70 -3.38 -7.01
C ALA A 224 19.01 -4.06 -8.35
N GLY A 225 18.66 -3.44 -9.47
CA GLY A 225 19.05 -3.92 -10.80
C GLY A 225 17.97 -4.69 -11.55
N TYR A 226 16.72 -4.63 -11.11
CA TYR A 226 15.58 -5.27 -11.76
C TYR A 226 14.92 -4.36 -12.81
N ASN A 227 14.27 -4.97 -13.80
CA ASN A 227 13.25 -4.31 -14.61
C ASN A 227 11.90 -4.52 -13.93
N VAL A 228 11.28 -3.43 -13.47
CA VAL A 228 10.08 -3.47 -12.64
C VAL A 228 8.86 -3.07 -13.48
N TYR A 229 7.78 -3.84 -13.39
CA TYR A 229 6.55 -3.64 -14.15
C TYR A 229 5.35 -3.50 -13.20
N PRO A 230 5.07 -2.30 -12.71
CA PRO A 230 3.89 -2.04 -11.90
C PRO A 230 2.63 -2.04 -12.78
N VAL A 231 1.66 -2.87 -12.43
CA VAL A 231 0.43 -3.06 -13.21
C VAL A 231 -0.79 -2.81 -12.35
N GLN A 232 -1.64 -1.92 -12.82
CA GLN A 232 -3.03 -1.82 -12.39
C GLN A 232 -3.88 -2.49 -13.45
N SER A 233 -4.65 -3.52 -13.08
CA SER A 233 -5.49 -4.21 -14.06
C SER A 233 -6.68 -4.88 -13.40
N MET A 234 -7.85 -4.70 -14.02
CA MET A 234 -9.09 -5.39 -13.67
C MET A 234 -9.35 -6.60 -14.59
N THR A 235 -8.95 -6.52 -15.85
CA THR A 235 -9.33 -7.51 -16.87
C THR A 235 -8.16 -8.04 -17.68
N ARG A 236 -7.07 -7.30 -17.84
CA ARG A 236 -5.94 -7.61 -18.73
C ARG A 236 -4.70 -8.15 -18.01
N PHE A 237 -4.78 -8.47 -16.73
CA PHE A 237 -3.59 -8.90 -15.98
C PHE A 237 -2.92 -10.13 -16.60
N MET A 238 -3.70 -11.09 -17.10
CA MET A 238 -3.16 -12.26 -17.80
C MET A 238 -2.38 -11.88 -19.06
N SER A 239 -2.87 -10.94 -19.88
CA SER A 239 -2.12 -10.50 -21.07
C SER A 239 -0.83 -9.78 -20.72
N PHE A 240 -0.83 -8.94 -19.68
CA PHE A 240 0.39 -8.28 -19.23
C PHE A 240 1.45 -9.28 -18.70
N ILE A 241 1.06 -10.26 -17.90
CA ILE A 241 2.04 -11.24 -17.37
C ILE A 241 2.58 -12.15 -18.47
N GLU A 242 1.77 -12.50 -19.47
CA GLU A 242 2.21 -13.29 -20.62
C GLU A 242 3.18 -12.53 -21.52
N GLU A 243 3.02 -11.21 -21.67
CA GLU A 243 3.89 -10.34 -22.45
C GLU A 243 5.19 -10.03 -21.70
N VAL A 244 5.11 -9.66 -20.41
CA VAL A 244 6.27 -9.32 -19.57
C VAL A 244 7.12 -10.56 -19.26
N GLN A 245 6.50 -11.71 -18.98
CA GLN A 245 7.16 -12.96 -18.55
C GLN A 245 8.08 -12.74 -17.32
N PRO A 246 7.53 -12.31 -16.16
CA PRO A 246 8.35 -11.94 -15.01
C PRO A 246 8.99 -13.15 -14.33
N ASP A 247 10.13 -12.94 -13.68
CA ASP A 247 10.81 -13.91 -12.81
C ASP A 247 10.12 -14.03 -11.43
N ALA A 248 9.49 -12.95 -10.99
CA ALA A 248 8.70 -12.88 -9.76
C ALA A 248 7.51 -11.93 -9.90
N VAL A 249 6.46 -12.21 -9.14
CA VAL A 249 5.28 -11.34 -8.99
C VAL A 249 5.16 -10.92 -7.53
N ILE A 250 4.92 -9.65 -7.30
CA ILE A 250 4.57 -9.07 -6.00
C ILE A 250 3.10 -8.68 -6.06
N ASN A 251 2.26 -9.39 -5.31
CA ASN A 251 0.84 -9.07 -5.21
C ASN A 251 0.57 -8.31 -3.91
N MET A 252 0.21 -7.04 -4.02
CA MET A 252 -0.13 -6.18 -2.88
C MET A 252 -1.62 -6.22 -2.51
N ALA A 253 -2.45 -6.91 -3.30
CA ALA A 253 -3.88 -7.03 -3.03
C ALA A 253 -4.17 -8.11 -1.98
N HIS A 254 -5.30 -7.97 -1.30
CA HIS A 254 -5.84 -9.01 -0.43
C HIS A 254 -6.57 -10.10 -1.23
N GLY A 255 -6.64 -11.31 -0.68
CA GLY A 255 -7.42 -12.39 -1.23
C GLY A 255 -6.71 -13.18 -2.33
N ARG A 256 -7.51 -13.93 -3.10
CA ARG A 256 -7.04 -14.84 -4.15
C ARG A 256 -6.75 -14.10 -5.46
N MET A 257 -5.70 -14.50 -6.14
CA MET A 257 -5.39 -14.02 -7.50
C MET A 257 -6.24 -14.69 -8.59
N GLY A 258 -6.89 -15.80 -8.26
CA GLY A 258 -7.66 -16.61 -9.19
C GLY A 258 -6.86 -17.77 -9.82
N ASP A 259 -7.57 -18.87 -10.09
CA ASP A 259 -6.94 -20.15 -10.46
C ASP A 259 -6.09 -20.06 -11.74
N LYS A 260 -6.55 -19.34 -12.76
CA LYS A 260 -5.77 -19.17 -14.02
C LYS A 260 -4.40 -18.56 -13.77
N MET A 261 -4.33 -17.57 -12.88
CA MET A 261 -3.06 -16.93 -12.52
C MET A 261 -2.18 -17.88 -11.74
N VAL A 262 -2.74 -18.57 -10.74
CA VAL A 262 -2.02 -19.56 -9.93
C VAL A 262 -1.43 -20.67 -10.79
N ASP A 263 -2.20 -21.20 -11.73
CA ASP A 263 -1.74 -22.23 -12.67
C ASP A 263 -0.62 -21.71 -13.58
N TYR A 264 -0.72 -20.46 -14.04
CA TYR A 264 0.32 -19.84 -14.85
C TYR A 264 1.64 -19.72 -14.09
N LEU A 265 1.60 -19.18 -12.86
CA LEU A 265 2.77 -19.02 -11.99
C LEU A 265 3.40 -20.38 -11.66
N LYS A 266 2.58 -21.36 -11.30
CA LYS A 266 3.02 -22.72 -10.98
C LYS A 266 3.68 -23.42 -12.17
N ALA A 267 3.06 -23.38 -13.36
CA ALA A 267 3.59 -24.01 -14.56
C ALA A 267 4.98 -23.49 -14.97
N ARG A 268 5.27 -22.23 -14.66
CA ARG A 268 6.55 -21.57 -14.98
C ARG A 268 7.49 -21.40 -13.79
N ASN A 269 7.07 -21.90 -12.62
CA ASN A 269 7.82 -21.74 -11.37
C ASN A 269 8.18 -20.27 -11.10
N ILE A 270 7.23 -19.34 -11.34
CA ILE A 270 7.38 -17.93 -11.03
C ILE A 270 7.14 -17.72 -9.53
N LEU A 271 8.02 -16.98 -8.88
CA LEU A 271 7.89 -16.68 -7.46
C LEU A 271 6.75 -15.68 -7.22
N LEU A 272 5.92 -15.95 -6.21
CA LEU A 272 4.87 -15.05 -5.76
C LEU A 272 5.19 -14.54 -4.35
N PHE A 273 5.25 -13.22 -4.18
CA PHE A 273 5.35 -12.55 -2.90
C PHE A 273 4.06 -11.76 -2.63
N ALA A 274 3.56 -11.83 -1.41
CA ALA A 274 2.40 -11.06 -0.97
C ALA A 274 2.76 -10.27 0.29
N PRO A 275 3.40 -9.09 0.14
CA PRO A 275 3.72 -8.25 1.28
C PRO A 275 2.44 -7.68 1.91
N LEU A 276 2.49 -7.50 3.23
CA LEU A 276 1.36 -7.03 4.03
C LEU A 276 1.37 -5.51 4.11
N THR A 277 0.17 -4.93 4.00
CA THR A 277 -0.11 -3.53 4.36
C THR A 277 -0.76 -3.51 5.74
N ILE A 278 -0.08 -2.95 6.72
CA ILE A 278 -0.57 -2.84 8.10
C ILE A 278 -1.61 -1.73 8.19
N ASN A 279 -2.73 -2.03 8.82
CA ASN A 279 -3.91 -1.15 8.90
C ASN A 279 -3.91 -0.25 10.15
N SER A 280 -2.73 0.13 10.62
CA SER A 280 -2.51 1.04 11.75
C SER A 280 -1.28 1.91 11.49
N LEU A 281 -1.12 2.96 12.27
CA LEU A 281 0.10 3.75 12.27
C LEU A 281 1.31 2.86 12.64
N VAL A 282 2.47 3.17 12.06
CA VAL A 282 3.69 2.38 12.26
C VAL A 282 4.04 2.25 13.75
N ASP A 283 3.97 3.35 14.50
CA ASP A 283 4.26 3.37 15.93
C ASP A 283 3.25 2.54 16.76
N GLU A 284 1.97 2.55 16.38
CA GLU A 284 0.94 1.72 17.01
C GLU A 284 1.21 0.23 16.78
N TRP A 285 1.55 -0.12 15.52
CA TRP A 285 1.85 -1.49 15.15
C TRP A 285 3.11 -2.02 15.84
N GLU A 286 4.17 -1.22 15.94
CA GLU A 286 5.42 -1.63 16.60
C GLU A 286 5.24 -1.90 18.10
N ASN A 287 4.30 -1.21 18.72
CA ASN A 287 3.99 -1.36 20.15
C ASN A 287 2.85 -2.35 20.44
N ASP A 288 2.20 -2.93 19.42
CA ASP A 288 1.12 -3.90 19.60
C ASP A 288 1.66 -5.32 19.84
N PRO A 289 1.55 -5.88 21.06
CA PRO A 289 2.04 -7.23 21.35
C PRO A 289 1.15 -8.32 20.76
N MET A 290 -0.08 -8.00 20.33
CA MET A 290 -1.04 -8.99 19.83
C MET A 290 -0.85 -9.32 18.35
N GLY A 291 -0.34 -8.36 17.58
CA GLY A 291 -0.12 -8.52 16.15
C GLY A 291 -1.41 -8.71 15.34
N MET A 292 -1.26 -9.29 14.17
CA MET A 292 -2.36 -9.50 13.22
C MET A 292 -3.23 -10.70 13.62
N SER A 293 -4.54 -10.56 13.51
CA SER A 293 -5.49 -11.62 13.85
C SER A 293 -6.75 -11.58 12.98
N GLY A 294 -7.63 -12.60 13.13
CA GLY A 294 -8.96 -12.65 12.53
C GLY A 294 -8.97 -12.62 11.00
N GLY A 295 -9.97 -11.94 10.44
CA GLY A 295 -10.20 -11.87 9.00
C GLY A 295 -9.07 -11.20 8.23
N PHE A 296 -8.39 -10.24 8.83
CA PHE A 296 -7.27 -9.55 8.21
C PHE A 296 -6.07 -10.50 8.00
N MET A 297 -5.72 -11.32 9.00
CA MET A 297 -4.71 -12.36 8.87
C MET A 297 -5.10 -13.39 7.80
N SER A 298 -6.37 -13.81 7.80
CA SER A 298 -6.86 -14.77 6.81
C SER A 298 -6.72 -14.26 5.38
N GLN A 299 -7.12 -13.02 5.11
CA GLN A 299 -7.07 -12.44 3.76
C GLN A 299 -5.65 -12.07 3.31
N SER A 300 -4.78 -11.68 4.23
CA SER A 300 -3.47 -11.13 3.90
C SER A 300 -2.34 -12.15 3.95
N ILE A 301 -2.50 -13.25 4.70
CA ILE A 301 -1.50 -14.32 4.83
C ILE A 301 -2.03 -15.64 4.28
N VAL A 302 -3.10 -16.18 4.90
CA VAL A 302 -3.56 -17.55 4.60
C VAL A 302 -4.03 -17.67 3.16
N THR A 303 -4.82 -16.71 2.67
CA THR A 303 -5.36 -16.77 1.31
C THR A 303 -4.26 -16.63 0.24
N PRO A 304 -3.30 -15.69 0.33
CA PRO A 304 -2.16 -15.66 -0.60
C PRO A 304 -1.27 -16.91 -0.54
N GLU A 305 -1.09 -17.53 0.62
CA GLU A 305 -0.33 -18.79 0.74
C GLU A 305 -1.01 -19.94 -0.03
N ILE A 306 -2.35 -20.00 -0.09
CA ILE A 306 -3.08 -20.96 -0.93
C ILE A 306 -2.74 -20.78 -2.41
N ASP A 307 -2.48 -19.54 -2.84
CA ASP A 307 -2.04 -19.20 -4.21
C ASP A 307 -0.55 -19.46 -4.45
N GLY A 308 0.19 -19.88 -3.43
CA GLY A 308 1.62 -20.18 -3.50
C GLY A 308 2.50 -19.00 -3.12
N ALA A 309 1.97 -17.96 -2.50
CA ALA A 309 2.78 -16.86 -1.99
C ALA A 309 3.71 -17.34 -0.87
N ILE A 310 4.94 -16.85 -0.92
CA ILE A 310 6.01 -17.22 0.02
C ILE A 310 6.43 -16.01 0.86
N ARG A 311 6.89 -16.27 2.07
CA ARG A 311 7.45 -15.25 2.96
C ARG A 311 6.48 -14.09 3.21
N PRO A 312 5.34 -14.30 3.87
CA PRO A 312 4.50 -13.20 4.33
C PRO A 312 5.33 -12.21 5.15
N PHE A 313 5.25 -10.94 4.78
CA PHE A 313 6.15 -9.92 5.30
C PHE A 313 5.43 -8.58 5.43
N ALA A 314 5.36 -8.02 6.65
CA ALA A 314 4.83 -6.69 6.88
C ALA A 314 5.77 -5.67 6.24
N LEU A 315 5.36 -5.07 5.14
CA LEU A 315 6.17 -4.15 4.35
C LEU A 315 5.68 -2.71 4.44
N PHE A 316 4.37 -2.51 4.42
CA PHE A 316 3.74 -1.20 4.41
C PHE A 316 3.01 -0.95 5.74
N ALA A 317 3.02 0.30 6.18
CA ALA A 317 2.28 0.76 7.35
C ALA A 317 1.69 2.15 7.09
N GLN A 318 0.81 2.62 7.97
CA GLN A 318 0.24 3.95 7.87
C GLN A 318 1.15 4.99 8.53
N TYR A 319 1.22 6.16 7.91
CA TYR A 319 1.90 7.35 8.41
C TYR A 319 0.94 8.52 8.34
N GLU A 320 0.96 9.38 9.34
CA GLU A 320 0.14 10.58 9.38
C GLU A 320 0.96 11.79 8.92
N ASP A 321 0.40 12.59 8.02
CA ASP A 321 1.01 13.83 7.58
C ASP A 321 0.71 15.00 8.55
N LYS A 322 1.20 16.19 8.24
CA LYS A 322 1.03 17.38 9.09
C LYS A 322 -0.43 17.85 9.19
N GLU A 323 -1.24 17.50 8.23
CA GLU A 323 -2.68 17.78 8.17
C GLU A 323 -3.53 16.70 8.86
N GLY A 324 -2.93 15.63 9.37
CA GLY A 324 -3.62 14.50 10.02
C GLY A 324 -4.20 13.50 9.03
N LEU A 325 -3.76 13.52 7.78
CA LEU A 325 -4.17 12.52 6.78
C LEU A 325 -3.25 11.32 6.80
N ARG A 326 -3.82 10.13 6.62
CA ARG A 326 -3.06 8.89 6.62
C ARG A 326 -2.62 8.51 5.21
N HIS A 327 -1.38 8.09 5.12
CA HIS A 327 -0.74 7.58 3.92
C HIS A 327 -0.16 6.19 4.21
N SER A 328 -0.17 5.30 3.23
CA SER A 328 0.40 3.96 3.37
C SER A 328 1.70 3.87 2.58
N TYR A 329 2.83 3.86 3.29
CA TYR A 329 4.17 3.82 2.72
C TYR A 329 4.96 2.58 3.18
N ALA A 330 5.99 2.22 2.44
CA ALA A 330 6.91 1.18 2.84
C ALA A 330 7.71 1.59 4.10
N VAL A 331 7.84 0.66 5.05
CA VAL A 331 8.72 0.83 6.22
C VAL A 331 10.16 0.66 5.76
N PRO A 332 11.06 1.66 5.91
CA PRO A 332 12.36 1.69 5.22
C PRO A 332 13.27 0.49 5.50
N GLU A 333 13.42 0.09 6.78
CA GLU A 333 14.27 -1.05 7.15
C GLU A 333 13.70 -2.36 6.62
N ARG A 334 12.37 -2.46 6.60
CA ARG A 334 11.67 -3.63 6.09
C ARG A 334 11.73 -3.70 4.57
N LEU A 335 11.67 -2.56 3.88
CA LEU A 335 11.84 -2.48 2.44
C LEU A 335 13.19 -3.05 1.99
N LYS A 336 14.28 -2.64 2.66
CA LYS A 336 15.61 -3.16 2.39
C LYS A 336 15.67 -4.69 2.57
N THR A 337 15.09 -5.19 3.66
CA THR A 337 15.05 -6.63 3.95
C THR A 337 14.20 -7.38 2.91
N PHE A 338 13.08 -6.81 2.48
CA PHE A 338 12.19 -7.42 1.49
C PHE A 338 12.86 -7.54 0.13
N VAL A 339 13.49 -6.48 -0.36
CA VAL A 339 14.26 -6.51 -1.63
C VAL A 339 15.38 -7.54 -1.57
N SER A 340 16.14 -7.60 -0.46
CA SER A 340 17.17 -8.62 -0.27
C SER A 340 16.60 -10.05 -0.24
N THR A 341 15.39 -10.21 0.30
CA THR A 341 14.69 -11.51 0.31
C THR A 341 14.35 -11.95 -1.12
N ILE A 342 13.79 -11.05 -1.94
CA ILE A 342 13.49 -11.33 -3.35
C ILE A 342 14.77 -11.74 -4.08
N ASP A 343 15.85 -10.98 -3.92
CA ASP A 343 17.15 -11.28 -4.55
C ASP A 343 17.65 -12.68 -4.16
N ASN A 344 17.59 -13.03 -2.88
CA ASN A 344 18.02 -14.33 -2.38
C ASN A 344 17.20 -15.49 -2.98
N TYR A 345 15.87 -15.34 -3.08
CA TYR A 345 15.02 -16.36 -3.69
C TYR A 345 15.26 -16.51 -5.19
N LEU A 346 15.42 -15.42 -5.91
CA LEU A 346 15.74 -15.44 -7.35
C LEU A 346 17.14 -16.05 -7.58
N ASN A 347 18.12 -15.71 -6.75
CA ASN A 347 19.45 -16.30 -6.81
C ASN A 347 19.43 -17.80 -6.47
N LEU A 348 18.60 -18.22 -5.53
CA LEU A 348 18.44 -19.65 -5.19
C LEU A 348 17.99 -20.49 -6.39
N LYS A 349 17.16 -19.92 -7.29
CA LYS A 349 16.72 -20.60 -8.52
C LYS A 349 17.85 -20.80 -9.54
N THR A 350 18.76 -19.85 -9.64
CA THR A 350 19.78 -19.80 -10.72
C THR A 350 21.17 -20.20 -10.29
N LYS A 351 21.51 -20.10 -9.00
CA LYS A 351 22.82 -20.54 -8.47
C LYS A 351 23.03 -22.04 -8.69
N PRO A 352 24.19 -22.46 -9.20
CA PRO A 352 24.55 -23.87 -9.23
C PRO A 352 24.62 -24.44 -7.82
N ASN A 353 24.36 -25.73 -7.66
CA ASN A 353 24.26 -26.36 -6.33
C ASN A 353 25.55 -26.25 -5.50
N PHE A 354 26.73 -26.24 -6.13
CA PHE A 354 28.01 -26.12 -5.40
C PHE A 354 28.22 -24.74 -4.74
N GLU A 355 27.47 -23.70 -5.15
CA GLU A 355 27.51 -22.37 -4.53
C GLU A 355 26.44 -22.17 -3.44
N LYS A 356 25.48 -23.09 -3.35
CA LYS A 356 24.40 -22.99 -2.38
C LYS A 356 24.87 -23.40 -0.99
N LYS A 357 24.53 -22.57 0.02
CA LYS A 357 24.75 -22.87 1.42
C LYS A 357 23.45 -23.40 2.02
N VAL A 358 23.52 -24.57 2.67
CA VAL A 358 22.37 -25.23 3.29
C VAL A 358 22.64 -25.40 4.78
N ALA A 359 21.69 -24.96 5.61
CA ALA A 359 21.69 -25.22 7.04
C ALA A 359 20.60 -26.24 7.36
N ILE A 360 20.97 -27.32 8.05
CA ILE A 360 20.04 -28.36 8.47
C ILE A 360 19.90 -28.28 9.99
N TYR A 361 18.70 -27.92 10.46
CA TYR A 361 18.39 -27.88 11.88
C TYR A 361 17.79 -29.20 12.32
N TYR A 362 18.28 -29.72 13.45
CA TYR A 362 17.72 -30.91 14.08
C TYR A 362 17.49 -30.67 15.56
N TYR A 363 16.52 -31.37 16.11
CA TYR A 363 16.16 -31.27 17.53
C TYR A 363 16.79 -32.43 18.32
N LYS A 364 17.35 -32.11 19.46
CA LYS A 364 17.81 -33.06 20.47
C LYS A 364 17.05 -32.81 21.76
N GLY A 365 16.22 -33.76 22.17
CA GLY A 365 15.42 -33.66 23.39
C GLY A 365 16.29 -33.49 24.67
N PRO A 366 15.80 -32.77 25.67
CA PRO A 366 16.51 -32.61 26.96
C PRO A 366 16.84 -33.97 27.58
N GLY A 367 18.09 -34.13 28.00
CA GLY A 367 18.57 -35.37 28.68
C GLY A 367 18.69 -36.59 27.75
N GLN A 368 18.51 -36.46 26.45
CA GLN A 368 18.65 -37.57 25.50
C GLN A 368 19.96 -37.48 24.74
N ASN A 369 20.66 -38.61 24.65
CA ASN A 369 21.89 -38.72 23.85
C ASN A 369 21.63 -39.07 22.38
N ALA A 370 20.37 -39.36 22.01
CA ALA A 370 19.98 -39.73 20.67
C ALA A 370 19.15 -38.63 20.02
N LEU A 371 19.36 -38.39 18.72
CA LEU A 371 18.48 -37.57 17.89
C LEU A 371 17.22 -38.39 17.63
N THR A 372 16.04 -37.81 17.93
CA THR A 372 14.76 -38.47 17.73
C THR A 372 13.82 -37.55 16.94
N ALA A 373 13.04 -38.09 16.04
CA ALA A 373 11.99 -37.38 15.31
C ALA A 373 10.85 -38.36 14.98
N ALA A 374 9.86 -38.44 15.86
CA ALA A 374 8.58 -39.14 15.63
C ALA A 374 8.72 -40.50 14.90
N GLY A 375 9.63 -41.36 15.33
CA GLY A 375 9.89 -42.66 14.70
C GLY A 375 10.85 -42.63 13.49
N MET A 376 11.38 -41.49 13.10
CA MET A 376 12.40 -41.41 12.06
C MET A 376 13.78 -41.73 12.61
N GLU A 377 14.56 -42.51 11.89
CA GLU A 377 16.00 -42.67 12.17
C GLU A 377 16.78 -41.48 11.65
N VAL A 378 16.99 -40.49 12.52
CA VAL A 378 17.51 -39.18 12.15
C VAL A 378 18.90 -39.25 11.51
N VAL A 379 19.84 -39.97 12.11
CA VAL A 379 21.23 -40.04 11.64
C VAL A 379 21.34 -40.75 10.29
N PRO A 380 20.73 -41.91 10.05
CA PRO A 380 20.70 -42.51 8.74
C PRO A 380 20.00 -41.67 7.69
N SER A 381 18.88 -41.01 8.04
CA SER A 381 18.15 -40.11 7.14
C SER A 381 19.00 -38.92 6.74
N LEU A 382 19.66 -38.29 7.70
CA LEU A 382 20.58 -37.18 7.45
C LEU A 382 21.76 -37.59 6.56
N TYR A 383 22.35 -38.76 6.82
CA TYR A 383 23.44 -39.29 6.01
C TYR A 383 23.02 -39.51 4.56
N ASN A 384 21.84 -40.14 4.33
CA ASN A 384 21.28 -40.33 3.01
C ASN A 384 20.98 -39.01 2.30
N LEU A 385 20.46 -38.00 3.03
CA LEU A 385 20.24 -36.66 2.50
C LEU A 385 21.56 -36.03 2.03
N LEU A 386 22.60 -36.08 2.85
CA LEU A 386 23.92 -35.53 2.50
C LEU A 386 24.56 -36.24 1.32
N LEU A 387 24.41 -37.58 1.23
CA LEU A 387 24.83 -38.35 0.05
C LEU A 387 24.12 -37.89 -1.21
N ARG A 388 22.80 -37.72 -1.15
CA ARG A 388 22.00 -37.24 -2.28
C ARG A 388 22.39 -35.83 -2.67
N MET A 389 22.56 -34.91 -1.73
CA MET A 389 23.02 -33.57 -1.99
C MET A 389 24.40 -33.56 -2.70
N LYS A 390 25.31 -34.41 -2.27
CA LYS A 390 26.61 -34.54 -2.95
C LYS A 390 26.46 -35.02 -4.39
N GLN A 391 25.58 -35.98 -4.66
CA GLN A 391 25.25 -36.45 -6.01
C GLN A 391 24.62 -35.35 -6.88
N GLU A 392 23.82 -34.46 -6.27
CA GLU A 392 23.22 -33.31 -6.94
C GLU A 392 24.18 -32.11 -7.11
N GLY A 393 25.48 -32.31 -6.78
CA GLY A 393 26.51 -31.30 -7.00
C GLY A 393 26.66 -30.25 -5.89
N TYR A 394 26.08 -30.45 -4.71
CA TYR A 394 26.36 -29.59 -3.57
C TYR A 394 27.79 -29.82 -3.06
N ASN A 395 28.42 -28.76 -2.58
CA ASN A 395 29.74 -28.87 -1.98
C ASN A 395 29.62 -29.44 -0.56
N ILE A 396 29.81 -30.77 -0.43
CA ILE A 396 29.78 -31.48 0.84
C ILE A 396 31.22 -31.97 1.13
N SER A 397 31.92 -31.23 1.96
CA SER A 397 33.26 -31.64 2.48
C SER A 397 33.11 -32.39 3.77
N GLY A 398 34.02 -33.35 4.01
CA GLY A 398 34.11 -34.08 5.28
C GLY A 398 32.96 -35.06 5.56
N LEU A 399 32.21 -35.49 4.54
CA LEU A 399 31.18 -36.52 4.71
C LEU A 399 31.85 -37.83 5.13
N PRO A 400 31.47 -38.42 6.29
CA PRO A 400 32.05 -39.68 6.75
C PRO A 400 31.64 -40.87 5.90
N ALA A 401 32.28 -42.01 6.09
CA ALA A 401 32.04 -43.20 5.26
C ALA A 401 30.65 -43.82 5.47
N ASN A 402 30.01 -43.62 6.62
CA ASN A 402 28.72 -44.20 6.95
C ASN A 402 27.97 -43.35 8.00
N ALA A 403 26.67 -43.66 8.18
CA ALA A 403 25.80 -42.99 9.11
C ALA A 403 26.27 -43.08 10.59
N GLN A 404 26.88 -44.18 10.98
CA GLN A 404 27.37 -44.36 12.35
C GLN A 404 28.51 -43.36 12.69
N GLU A 405 29.40 -43.16 11.76
CA GLU A 405 30.48 -42.16 11.89
C GLU A 405 29.90 -40.73 11.91
N LEU A 406 28.91 -40.43 11.07
CA LEU A 406 28.21 -39.14 11.14
C LEU A 406 27.60 -38.92 12.52
N GLY A 407 26.92 -39.94 13.08
CA GLY A 407 26.37 -39.87 14.43
C GLY A 407 27.38 -39.56 15.51
N LYS A 408 28.57 -40.16 15.43
CA LYS A 408 29.70 -39.87 16.37
C LYS A 408 30.18 -38.43 16.21
N MET A 409 30.30 -37.94 14.98
CA MET A 409 30.71 -36.54 14.73
C MET A 409 29.72 -35.54 15.32
N ILE A 410 28.41 -35.77 15.11
CA ILE A 410 27.34 -34.92 15.67
C ILE A 410 27.35 -34.93 17.20
N GLN A 411 27.57 -36.10 17.82
CA GLN A 411 27.65 -36.24 19.27
C GLN A 411 28.88 -35.54 19.85
N ALA A 412 30.00 -35.58 19.15
CA ALA A 412 31.27 -34.96 19.60
C ALA A 412 31.22 -33.42 19.57
N GLN A 413 30.43 -32.83 18.71
CA GLN A 413 30.34 -31.35 18.60
C GLN A 413 29.43 -30.71 19.65
N GLY A 414 28.65 -31.50 20.39
CA GLY A 414 27.71 -30.98 21.41
C GLY A 414 26.49 -30.24 20.83
N ALA A 415 25.81 -29.52 21.70
CA ALA A 415 24.61 -28.73 21.32
C ALA A 415 25.00 -27.30 20.93
N VAL A 416 24.54 -26.84 19.80
CA VAL A 416 24.75 -25.44 19.33
C VAL A 416 23.81 -24.47 20.07
N PHE A 417 22.59 -24.91 20.36
CA PHE A 417 21.63 -24.15 21.16
C PHE A 417 21.15 -25.03 22.32
N ASN A 418 21.25 -24.53 23.52
CA ASN A 418 20.77 -25.24 24.71
C ASN A 418 20.06 -24.26 25.64
N ALA A 419 18.76 -24.44 25.84
CA ALA A 419 17.96 -23.62 26.75
C ALA A 419 18.36 -23.78 28.24
N TYR A 420 19.13 -24.82 28.59
CA TYR A 420 19.49 -25.19 29.96
C TYR A 420 20.97 -25.10 30.27
N ALA A 421 21.81 -24.79 29.31
CA ALA A 421 23.23 -24.59 29.49
C ALA A 421 23.72 -23.51 28.51
N GLU A 422 24.75 -22.75 28.90
CA GLU A 422 25.43 -21.84 28.00
C GLU A 422 25.91 -22.61 26.77
N GLY A 423 25.43 -22.19 25.58
CA GLY A 423 25.77 -22.83 24.32
C GLY A 423 27.26 -22.65 23.99
N ALA A 424 27.86 -23.65 23.42
CA ALA A 424 29.12 -23.49 22.71
C ALA A 424 28.82 -22.89 21.33
N PHE A 425 29.28 -21.67 21.08
CA PHE A 425 29.27 -21.01 19.79
C PHE A 425 30.61 -21.20 19.08
#